data_e7b912a81ff01deffe76dec7680f3f3b
#
_entry.id   e7b912a81ff01deffe76dec7680f3f3b
#
_cell.length_a   1.000
_cell.length_b   1.000
_cell.length_c   1.000
_cell.angle_alpha   90.00
_cell.angle_beta   90.00
_cell.angle_gamma   90.00
#
_symmetry.space_group_name_H-M   'P 1'
#
loop_
_entity.id
_entity.type
_entity.pdbx_description
1 polymer ?
#
loop_
_entity_poly.entity_id
_entity_poly.type
_entity_poly.pdbx_seq_one_letter_code
_entity_poly.pdbx_strand_id
1 'polypeptide(L)'
;MPEALVHYLHVEFAICTDANKDTWALLALTIKFAMSVGYHRDPSHFPKLGPLQSEMRRRLWATLVQADVLISSQMGMPRIISDWQWDTAEPRNLNDADLDRRMTELPASRPENEHTTSLGIIARIRILRIVGKIADLTSAVTPCSYSEITRFDRLLQDAQATIPLLLQPKPLAASVTDSPQVIIARLFISQIFYKGQIMLHRRFLYLEPPEQNSYAYSRKVCLDAALSLLDIQFIMDEETCPAGQLHMMRWRLSSILNHQFLTATMILCSLLYRQITLGRDEDIIAALRRSRTIWMRNSRRSQEARQAADTTSAVLARVGIDGHRFPASLHYDAGVTTANAGSSSGAVQSSFNNIDAEVAFDPSQMLQELVRPDGKLER
;
A
#
# COMPACT_ATOMS: atom_id res chain seq x y z
N MET A 1 -9.07 -5.14 -28.07
CA MET A 1 -8.80 -3.69 -27.80
C MET A 1 -8.62 -3.39 -26.30
N PRO A 2 -9.44 -3.88 -25.33
CA PRO A 2 -9.14 -3.71 -23.91
C PRO A 2 -7.77 -4.27 -23.53
N GLU A 3 -7.36 -5.38 -24.13
CA GLU A 3 -6.05 -6.01 -23.92
C GLU A 3 -4.89 -5.04 -24.25
N ALA A 4 -4.98 -4.34 -25.37
CA ALA A 4 -3.95 -3.38 -25.77
C ALA A 4 -3.88 -2.19 -24.80
N LEU A 5 -5.03 -1.70 -24.31
CA LEU A 5 -5.07 -0.64 -23.31
C LEU A 5 -4.49 -1.09 -21.97
N VAL A 6 -4.74 -2.33 -21.55
CA VAL A 6 -4.14 -2.90 -20.33
C VAL A 6 -2.62 -3.05 -20.47
N HIS A 7 -2.13 -3.47 -21.64
CA HIS A 7 -0.69 -3.51 -21.90
C HIS A 7 -0.06 -2.12 -21.90
N TYR A 8 -0.71 -1.14 -22.52
CA TYR A 8 -0.24 0.24 -22.51
C TYR A 8 -0.19 0.80 -21.08
N LEU A 9 -1.26 0.58 -20.30
CA LEU A 9 -1.31 0.95 -18.90
C LEU A 9 -0.17 0.30 -18.08
N HIS A 10 0.13 -0.97 -18.37
CA HIS A 10 1.23 -1.67 -17.71
C HIS A 10 2.60 -1.07 -18.06
N VAL A 11 2.79 -0.66 -19.29
CA VAL A 11 4.03 0.03 -19.73
C VAL A 11 4.16 1.38 -19.01
N GLU A 12 3.09 2.16 -18.91
CA GLU A 12 3.09 3.43 -18.16
C GLU A 12 3.49 3.22 -16.71
N PHE A 13 2.95 2.19 -16.04
CA PHE A 13 3.36 1.84 -14.67
C PHE A 13 4.80 1.42 -14.53
N ALA A 14 5.33 0.72 -15.52
CA ALA A 14 6.71 0.24 -15.49
C ALA A 14 7.72 1.38 -15.72
N ILE A 15 7.32 2.42 -16.47
CA ILE A 15 8.16 3.58 -16.79
C ILE A 15 8.10 4.64 -15.70
N CYS A 16 6.91 4.91 -15.14
CA CYS A 16 6.72 5.92 -14.11
C CYS A 16 7.31 5.46 -12.78
N THR A 17 8.20 6.27 -12.20
CA THR A 17 8.78 6.02 -10.87
C THR A 17 7.89 6.55 -9.75
N ASP A 18 7.13 7.61 -10.02
CA ASP A 18 6.26 8.32 -9.08
C ASP A 18 4.78 8.11 -9.43
N ALA A 19 3.90 8.43 -8.49
CA ALA A 19 2.46 8.43 -8.73
C ALA A 19 2.07 9.43 -9.81
N ASN A 20 1.23 8.99 -10.77
CA ASN A 20 0.84 9.81 -11.91
C ASN A 20 -0.69 9.83 -12.09
N LYS A 21 -1.27 11.04 -12.07
CA LYS A 21 -2.72 11.25 -12.25
C LYS A 21 -3.20 10.83 -13.64
N ASP A 22 -2.37 10.98 -14.67
CA ASP A 22 -2.74 10.61 -16.04
C ASP A 22 -2.91 9.09 -16.16
N THR A 23 -2.11 8.34 -15.43
CA THR A 23 -2.22 6.88 -15.37
C THR A 23 -3.53 6.42 -14.73
N TRP A 24 -4.00 7.13 -13.70
CA TRP A 24 -5.30 6.86 -13.09
C TRP A 24 -6.46 7.20 -14.05
N ALA A 25 -6.39 8.32 -14.79
CA ALA A 25 -7.38 8.67 -15.80
C ALA A 25 -7.43 7.65 -16.95
N LEU A 26 -6.26 7.18 -17.41
CA LEU A 26 -6.15 6.11 -18.42
C LEU A 26 -6.76 4.80 -17.92
N LEU A 27 -6.54 4.45 -16.65
CA LEU A 27 -7.17 3.27 -16.02
C LEU A 27 -8.69 3.41 -16.05
N ALA A 28 -9.24 4.58 -15.70
CA ALA A 28 -10.68 4.82 -15.72
C ALA A 28 -11.28 4.60 -17.11
N LEU A 29 -10.66 5.15 -18.15
CA LEU A 29 -11.06 4.92 -19.53
C LEU A 29 -10.98 3.43 -19.92
N THR A 30 -9.90 2.75 -19.53
CA THR A 30 -9.70 1.33 -19.82
C THR A 30 -10.78 0.47 -19.18
N ILE A 31 -11.11 0.74 -17.91
CA ILE A 31 -12.17 0.03 -17.17
C ILE A 31 -13.54 0.27 -17.84
N LYS A 32 -13.90 1.52 -18.14
CA LYS A 32 -15.18 1.83 -18.78
C LYS A 32 -15.29 1.20 -20.15
N PHE A 33 -14.21 1.17 -20.91
CA PHE A 33 -14.17 0.47 -22.18
C PHE A 33 -14.30 -1.05 -22.02
N ALA A 34 -13.59 -1.68 -21.08
CA ALA A 34 -13.74 -3.10 -20.79
C ALA A 34 -15.17 -3.47 -20.35
N MET A 35 -15.81 -2.61 -19.54
CA MET A 35 -17.21 -2.78 -19.14
C MET A 35 -18.17 -2.69 -20.34
N SER A 36 -17.96 -1.75 -21.26
CA SER A 36 -18.82 -1.57 -22.45
C SER A 36 -18.82 -2.77 -23.39
N VAL A 37 -17.73 -3.56 -23.39
CA VAL A 37 -17.63 -4.81 -24.18
C VAL A 37 -17.85 -6.07 -23.33
N GLY A 38 -18.35 -5.92 -22.10
CA GLY A 38 -18.88 -6.99 -21.27
C GLY A 38 -17.84 -7.79 -20.47
N TYR A 39 -16.62 -7.29 -20.21
CA TYR A 39 -15.61 -8.01 -19.42
C TYR A 39 -15.97 -8.12 -17.94
N HIS A 40 -16.82 -7.24 -17.43
CA HIS A 40 -17.34 -7.26 -16.05
C HIS A 40 -18.38 -8.37 -15.81
N ARG A 41 -18.87 -9.00 -16.87
CA ARG A 41 -19.81 -10.14 -16.79
C ARG A 41 -19.08 -11.43 -17.07
N ASP A 42 -19.38 -12.49 -16.28
CA ASP A 42 -18.71 -13.77 -16.50
C ASP A 42 -18.94 -14.30 -17.92
N PRO A 43 -17.91 -14.83 -18.56
CA PRO A 43 -18.01 -15.40 -19.91
C PRO A 43 -19.08 -16.50 -20.07
N SER A 44 -19.51 -17.15 -19.00
CA SER A 44 -20.62 -18.14 -19.04
C SER A 44 -21.93 -17.55 -19.54
N HIS A 45 -22.12 -16.24 -19.44
CA HIS A 45 -23.29 -15.54 -20.00
C HIS A 45 -23.21 -15.38 -21.54
N PHE A 46 -22.07 -15.70 -22.15
CA PHE A 46 -21.81 -15.48 -23.57
C PHE A 46 -21.45 -16.79 -24.29
N PRO A 47 -22.45 -17.61 -24.69
CA PRO A 47 -22.22 -18.97 -25.26
C PRO A 47 -21.38 -19.00 -26.54
N LYS A 48 -21.25 -17.86 -27.23
CA LYS A 48 -20.47 -17.74 -28.45
C LYS A 48 -18.97 -17.52 -28.22
N LEU A 49 -18.55 -17.29 -26.97
CA LEU A 49 -17.14 -17.12 -26.62
C LEU A 49 -16.44 -18.47 -26.54
N GLY A 50 -15.32 -18.59 -27.24
CA GLY A 50 -14.47 -19.78 -27.13
C GLY A 50 -13.79 -19.90 -25.75
N PRO A 51 -13.30 -21.09 -25.39
CA PRO A 51 -12.70 -21.35 -24.08
C PRO A 51 -11.53 -20.42 -23.76
N LEU A 52 -10.60 -20.26 -24.69
CA LEU A 52 -9.47 -19.34 -24.54
C LEU A 52 -9.93 -17.89 -24.30
N GLN A 53 -10.89 -17.40 -25.09
CA GLN A 53 -11.40 -16.03 -24.92
C GLN A 53 -12.06 -15.83 -23.55
N SER A 54 -12.78 -16.85 -23.09
CA SER A 54 -13.42 -16.84 -21.77
C SER A 54 -12.40 -16.72 -20.64
N GLU A 55 -11.34 -17.53 -20.68
CA GLU A 55 -10.28 -17.48 -19.68
C GLU A 55 -9.50 -16.15 -19.73
N MET A 56 -9.19 -15.66 -20.93
CA MET A 56 -8.48 -14.36 -21.08
C MET A 56 -9.34 -13.19 -20.57
N ARG A 57 -10.66 -13.23 -20.73
CA ARG A 57 -11.57 -12.22 -20.15
C ARG A 57 -11.52 -12.25 -18.62
N ARG A 58 -11.53 -13.42 -17.97
CA ARG A 58 -11.38 -13.54 -16.52
C ARG A 58 -10.05 -13.00 -16.02
N ARG A 59 -8.95 -13.34 -16.68
CA ARG A 59 -7.60 -12.83 -16.34
C ARG A 59 -7.50 -11.32 -16.48
N LEU A 60 -8.01 -10.78 -17.56
CA LEU A 60 -7.97 -9.35 -17.82
C LEU A 60 -8.84 -8.59 -16.82
N TRP A 61 -10.06 -9.07 -16.55
CA TRP A 61 -10.93 -8.44 -15.56
C TRP A 61 -10.33 -8.47 -14.16
N ALA A 62 -9.77 -9.60 -13.73
CA ALA A 62 -9.05 -9.71 -12.47
C ALA A 62 -7.87 -8.71 -12.40
N THR A 63 -7.15 -8.51 -13.49
CA THR A 63 -6.04 -7.53 -13.58
C THR A 63 -6.56 -6.09 -13.45
N LEU A 64 -7.68 -5.75 -14.08
CA LEU A 64 -8.29 -4.42 -13.98
C LEU A 64 -8.79 -4.12 -12.57
N VAL A 65 -9.45 -5.08 -11.90
CA VAL A 65 -9.88 -4.92 -10.50
C VAL A 65 -8.68 -4.71 -9.57
N GLN A 66 -7.59 -5.46 -9.77
CA GLN A 66 -6.36 -5.27 -9.01
C GLN A 66 -5.75 -3.88 -9.24
N ALA A 67 -5.67 -3.45 -10.49
CA ALA A 67 -5.15 -2.14 -10.85
C ALA A 67 -6.01 -1.02 -10.24
N ASP A 68 -7.34 -1.14 -10.28
CA ASP A 68 -8.25 -0.15 -9.71
C ASP A 68 -8.02 0.04 -8.21
N VAL A 69 -8.00 -1.04 -7.43
CA VAL A 69 -7.77 -0.96 -5.98
C VAL A 69 -6.41 -0.32 -5.65
N LEU A 70 -5.35 -0.72 -6.37
CA LEU A 70 -3.99 -0.27 -6.08
C LEU A 70 -3.76 1.19 -6.47
N ILE A 71 -4.22 1.59 -7.67
CA ILE A 71 -3.96 2.91 -8.23
C ILE A 71 -4.90 3.96 -7.63
N SER A 72 -6.20 3.64 -7.50
CA SER A 72 -7.13 4.57 -6.86
C SER A 72 -6.70 4.88 -5.43
N SER A 73 -6.26 3.86 -4.66
CA SER A 73 -5.73 4.09 -3.32
C SER A 73 -4.38 4.81 -3.28
N GLN A 74 -3.55 4.71 -4.33
CA GLN A 74 -2.33 5.50 -4.47
C GLN A 74 -2.64 6.98 -4.71
N MET A 75 -3.69 7.25 -5.47
CA MET A 75 -4.13 8.61 -5.79
C MET A 75 -5.02 9.23 -4.70
N GLY A 76 -5.35 8.49 -3.62
CA GLY A 76 -6.33 8.94 -2.64
C GLY A 76 -7.76 9.07 -3.20
N MET A 77 -8.05 8.39 -4.30
CA MET A 77 -9.31 8.47 -5.01
C MET A 77 -10.20 7.26 -4.73
N PRO A 78 -11.54 7.41 -4.76
CA PRO A 78 -12.44 6.27 -4.70
C PRO A 78 -12.20 5.28 -5.84
N ARG A 79 -12.47 4.00 -5.60
CA ARG A 79 -12.43 2.98 -6.64
C ARG A 79 -13.43 3.26 -7.76
N ILE A 80 -13.06 2.89 -8.98
CA ILE A 80 -13.90 3.04 -10.18
C ILE A 80 -14.88 1.86 -10.31
N ILE A 81 -14.45 0.66 -9.87
CA ILE A 81 -15.21 -0.59 -9.93
C ILE A 81 -15.85 -0.86 -8.56
N SER A 82 -17.17 -0.86 -8.50
CA SER A 82 -17.93 -1.29 -7.31
C SER A 82 -18.22 -2.80 -7.39
N ASP A 83 -18.22 -3.48 -6.24
CA ASP A 83 -18.38 -4.94 -6.15
C ASP A 83 -19.69 -5.47 -6.72
N TRP A 84 -20.77 -4.66 -6.68
CA TRP A 84 -22.09 -5.02 -7.23
C TRP A 84 -22.19 -4.93 -8.76
N GLN A 85 -21.17 -4.36 -9.44
CA GLN A 85 -21.19 -4.12 -10.89
C GLN A 85 -20.72 -5.31 -11.71
N TRP A 86 -20.13 -6.34 -11.10
CA TRP A 86 -19.50 -7.43 -11.82
C TRP A 86 -19.71 -8.79 -11.15
N ASP A 87 -19.70 -9.84 -11.99
CA ASP A 87 -19.84 -11.23 -11.57
C ASP A 87 -18.80 -12.17 -12.20
N THR A 88 -17.79 -11.62 -12.86
CA THR A 88 -16.73 -12.39 -13.53
C THR A 88 -15.99 -13.26 -12.52
N ALA A 89 -15.98 -14.58 -12.73
CA ALA A 89 -15.32 -15.55 -11.87
C ALA A 89 -13.78 -15.37 -11.85
N GLU A 90 -13.14 -15.95 -10.83
CA GLU A 90 -11.69 -16.03 -10.79
C GLU A 90 -11.15 -16.80 -12.01
N PRO A 91 -9.95 -16.44 -12.52
CA PRO A 91 -9.26 -17.24 -13.53
C PRO A 91 -9.00 -18.67 -13.03
N ARG A 92 -8.87 -19.62 -13.92
CA ARG A 92 -8.39 -20.96 -13.57
C ARG A 92 -6.89 -20.94 -13.28
N ASN A 93 -6.44 -21.82 -12.39
CA ASN A 93 -5.02 -22.02 -12.12
C ASN A 93 -4.37 -22.80 -13.27
N LEU A 94 -3.97 -22.08 -14.33
CA LEU A 94 -3.41 -22.65 -15.57
C LEU A 94 -2.18 -21.85 -15.99
N ASN A 95 -1.22 -22.56 -16.62
CA ASN A 95 -0.13 -21.90 -17.32
C ASN A 95 -0.58 -21.34 -18.67
N ASP A 96 0.13 -20.36 -19.20
CA ASP A 96 -0.13 -19.86 -20.55
C ASP A 96 0.10 -20.93 -21.60
N ALA A 97 1.04 -21.85 -21.36
CA ALA A 97 1.30 -23.00 -22.22
C ALA A 97 0.15 -24.05 -22.25
N ASP A 98 -0.75 -24.03 -21.26
CA ASP A 98 -1.93 -24.92 -21.23
C ASP A 98 -3.06 -24.38 -22.13
N LEU A 99 -2.89 -23.19 -22.71
CA LEU A 99 -3.92 -22.48 -23.47
C LEU A 99 -3.59 -22.46 -24.97
N ASP A 100 -4.52 -22.98 -25.80
CA ASP A 100 -4.41 -22.99 -27.25
C ASP A 100 -5.67 -22.38 -27.90
N ARG A 101 -5.51 -21.72 -29.05
CA ARG A 101 -6.63 -21.15 -29.82
C ARG A 101 -7.58 -22.19 -30.39
N ARG A 102 -7.12 -23.44 -30.55
CA ARG A 102 -7.86 -24.55 -31.14
C ARG A 102 -8.62 -25.40 -30.12
N MET A 103 -8.44 -25.06 -28.81
CA MET A 103 -9.11 -25.84 -27.75
C MET A 103 -10.62 -25.71 -27.83
N THR A 104 -11.32 -26.82 -27.63
CA THR A 104 -12.78 -26.90 -27.55
C THR A 104 -13.27 -26.76 -26.10
N GLU A 105 -12.43 -27.12 -25.12
CA GLU A 105 -12.71 -27.02 -23.69
C GLU A 105 -11.47 -26.51 -22.93
N LEU A 106 -11.71 -25.78 -21.84
CA LEU A 106 -10.62 -25.36 -20.94
C LEU A 106 -10.16 -26.58 -20.11
N PRO A 107 -8.84 -26.76 -19.95
CA PRO A 107 -8.30 -27.73 -19.02
C PRO A 107 -8.84 -27.55 -17.59
N ALA A 108 -8.86 -28.60 -16.81
CA ALA A 108 -9.15 -28.51 -15.37
C ALA A 108 -8.12 -27.60 -14.69
N SER A 109 -8.59 -26.84 -13.69
CA SER A 109 -7.69 -26.03 -12.88
C SER A 109 -6.66 -26.91 -12.19
N ARG A 110 -5.37 -26.53 -12.26
CA ARG A 110 -4.32 -27.23 -11.52
C ARG A 110 -4.47 -27.02 -10.02
N PRO A 111 -3.98 -27.93 -9.19
CA PRO A 111 -3.95 -27.74 -7.74
C PRO A 111 -3.19 -26.46 -7.35
N GLU A 112 -3.59 -25.81 -6.25
CA GLU A 112 -2.98 -24.54 -5.80
C GLU A 112 -1.57 -24.72 -5.18
N ASN A 113 -1.11 -25.95 -5.01
CA ASN A 113 0.28 -26.25 -4.66
C ASN A 113 1.22 -26.27 -5.88
N GLU A 114 0.68 -26.15 -7.09
CA GLU A 114 1.47 -26.00 -8.31
C GLU A 114 1.53 -24.54 -8.74
N HIS A 115 2.76 -24.04 -8.95
CA HIS A 115 2.97 -22.67 -9.47
C HIS A 115 2.58 -22.62 -10.95
N THR A 116 1.68 -21.70 -11.28
CA THR A 116 1.30 -21.37 -12.65
C THR A 116 1.41 -19.86 -12.89
N THR A 117 1.33 -19.44 -14.16
CA THR A 117 1.30 -18.02 -14.52
C THR A 117 0.08 -17.30 -13.97
N SER A 118 -1.03 -17.99 -13.69
CA SER A 118 -2.27 -17.43 -13.13
C SER A 118 -2.34 -17.43 -11.61
N LEU A 119 -1.58 -18.29 -10.91
CA LEU A 119 -1.70 -18.44 -9.46
C LEU A 119 -1.50 -17.14 -8.69
N GLY A 120 -0.53 -16.33 -9.12
CA GLY A 120 -0.27 -15.02 -8.52
C GLY A 120 -1.41 -14.02 -8.72
N ILE A 121 -2.12 -14.07 -9.86
CA ILE A 121 -3.29 -13.22 -10.13
C ILE A 121 -4.44 -13.64 -9.19
N ILE A 122 -4.69 -14.95 -9.06
CA ILE A 122 -5.73 -15.52 -8.20
C ILE A 122 -5.50 -15.16 -6.74
N ALA A 123 -4.29 -15.36 -6.24
CA ALA A 123 -3.95 -15.05 -4.87
C ALA A 123 -4.11 -13.55 -4.56
N ARG A 124 -3.66 -12.67 -5.45
CA ARG A 124 -3.79 -11.22 -5.27
C ARG A 124 -5.24 -10.76 -5.31
N ILE A 125 -6.08 -11.28 -6.23
CA ILE A 125 -7.48 -10.81 -6.32
C ILE A 125 -8.26 -11.14 -5.04
N ARG A 126 -7.99 -12.27 -4.38
CA ARG A 126 -8.62 -12.66 -3.11
C ARG A 126 -8.38 -11.63 -2.01
N ILE A 127 -7.14 -11.20 -1.82
CA ILE A 127 -6.81 -10.16 -0.83
C ILE A 127 -7.32 -8.79 -1.29
N LEU A 128 -7.11 -8.42 -2.55
CA LEU A 128 -7.47 -7.10 -3.07
C LEU A 128 -8.97 -6.83 -3.06
N ARG A 129 -9.82 -7.85 -3.15
CA ARG A 129 -11.27 -7.68 -2.94
C ARG A 129 -11.58 -7.16 -1.54
N ILE A 130 -10.87 -7.62 -0.53
CA ILE A 130 -11.05 -7.11 0.85
C ILE A 130 -10.41 -5.74 1.02
N VAL A 131 -9.19 -5.54 0.51
CA VAL A 131 -8.52 -4.22 0.54
C VAL A 131 -9.33 -3.15 -0.19
N GLY A 132 -10.00 -3.52 -1.30
CA GLY A 132 -10.94 -2.64 -1.99
C GLY A 132 -12.11 -2.20 -1.12
N LYS A 133 -12.74 -3.13 -0.40
CA LYS A 133 -13.82 -2.81 0.57
C LYS A 133 -13.29 -1.95 1.72
N ILE A 134 -12.06 -2.19 2.17
CA ILE A 134 -11.39 -1.35 3.17
C ILE A 134 -11.17 0.06 2.62
N ALA A 135 -10.77 0.20 1.35
CA ALA A 135 -10.62 1.49 0.70
C ALA A 135 -11.95 2.25 0.67
N ASP A 136 -13.04 1.59 0.28
CA ASP A 136 -14.38 2.20 0.28
C ASP A 136 -14.80 2.63 1.70
N LEU A 137 -14.56 1.77 2.71
CA LEU A 137 -14.89 2.06 4.11
C LEU A 137 -14.11 3.27 4.64
N THR A 138 -12.81 3.33 4.36
CA THR A 138 -11.92 4.37 4.89
C THR A 138 -12.01 5.69 4.14
N SER A 139 -12.52 5.69 2.90
CA SER A 139 -12.79 6.89 2.10
C SER A 139 -14.26 7.36 2.18
N ALA A 140 -15.12 6.65 2.94
CA ALA A 140 -16.51 7.03 3.13
C ALA A 140 -16.64 8.36 3.89
N VAL A 141 -17.56 9.21 3.46
CA VAL A 141 -17.86 10.51 4.11
C VAL A 141 -18.34 10.30 5.55
N THR A 142 -19.12 9.24 5.78
CA THR A 142 -19.61 8.91 7.13
C THR A 142 -18.56 8.06 7.86
N PRO A 143 -18.07 8.49 9.03
CA PRO A 143 -17.13 7.73 9.81
C PRO A 143 -17.66 6.35 10.18
N CYS A 144 -16.87 5.31 9.99
CA CYS A 144 -17.21 3.94 10.38
C CYS A 144 -16.93 3.69 11.87
N SER A 145 -17.68 2.78 12.46
CA SER A 145 -17.52 2.36 13.86
C SER A 145 -16.24 1.52 14.02
N TYR A 146 -15.69 1.48 15.26
CA TYR A 146 -14.54 0.62 15.54
C TYR A 146 -14.87 -0.87 15.41
N SER A 147 -16.11 -1.26 15.63
CA SER A 147 -16.57 -2.64 15.41
C SER A 147 -16.51 -3.04 13.94
N GLU A 148 -16.76 -2.11 13.03
CA GLU A 148 -16.57 -2.34 11.59
C GLU A 148 -15.10 -2.47 11.22
N ILE A 149 -14.23 -1.62 11.79
CA ILE A 149 -12.77 -1.73 11.59
C ILE A 149 -12.28 -3.12 12.01
N THR A 150 -12.64 -3.58 13.20
CA THR A 150 -12.23 -4.92 13.69
C THR A 150 -12.84 -6.06 12.87
N ARG A 151 -14.05 -5.89 12.34
CA ARG A 151 -14.66 -6.84 11.42
C ARG A 151 -13.87 -6.94 10.12
N PHE A 152 -13.50 -5.81 9.51
CA PHE A 152 -12.71 -5.81 8.27
C PHE A 152 -11.29 -6.30 8.48
N ASP A 153 -10.69 -6.06 9.64
CA ASP A 153 -9.39 -6.63 10.00
C ASP A 153 -9.44 -8.17 10.01
N ARG A 154 -10.47 -8.76 10.62
CA ARG A 154 -10.69 -10.22 10.57
C ARG A 154 -10.88 -10.72 9.15
N LEU A 155 -11.71 -10.06 8.32
CA LEU A 155 -11.89 -10.43 6.92
C LEU A 155 -10.58 -10.37 6.12
N LEU A 156 -9.70 -9.44 6.43
CA LEU A 156 -8.38 -9.33 5.79
C LEU A 156 -7.48 -10.50 6.22
N GLN A 157 -7.50 -10.88 7.50
CA GLN A 157 -6.77 -12.05 8.01
C GLN A 157 -7.32 -13.36 7.42
N ASP A 158 -8.64 -13.49 7.33
CA ASP A 158 -9.28 -14.66 6.70
C ASP A 158 -8.88 -14.76 5.22
N ALA A 159 -8.87 -13.63 4.49
CA ALA A 159 -8.43 -13.60 3.10
C ALA A 159 -6.96 -14.02 2.96
N GLN A 160 -6.08 -13.61 3.89
CA GLN A 160 -4.69 -14.06 3.91
C GLN A 160 -4.58 -15.57 4.14
N ALA A 161 -5.41 -16.15 4.99
CA ALA A 161 -5.44 -17.58 5.26
C ALA A 161 -5.86 -18.40 4.02
N THR A 162 -6.62 -17.81 3.07
CA THR A 162 -6.99 -18.45 1.79
C THR A 162 -5.89 -18.47 0.74
N ILE A 163 -4.76 -17.77 0.98
CA ILE A 163 -3.65 -17.71 0.03
C ILE A 163 -3.00 -19.11 -0.06
N PRO A 164 -2.73 -19.61 -1.28
CA PRO A 164 -2.04 -20.87 -1.47
C PRO A 164 -0.76 -20.96 -0.66
N LEU A 165 -0.48 -22.09 -0.02
CA LEU A 165 0.67 -22.30 0.86
C LEU A 165 2.01 -21.91 0.17
N LEU A 166 2.09 -22.18 -1.14
CA LEU A 166 3.24 -21.79 -1.96
C LEU A 166 3.51 -20.29 -1.96
N LEU A 167 2.46 -19.46 -1.84
CA LEU A 167 2.51 -17.99 -1.90
C LEU A 167 2.35 -17.33 -0.52
N GLN A 168 2.26 -18.10 0.56
CA GLN A 168 2.26 -17.56 1.92
C GLN A 168 3.64 -16.98 2.31
N PRO A 169 3.69 -16.02 3.24
CA PRO A 169 4.93 -15.44 3.72
C PRO A 169 5.92 -16.51 4.20
N LYS A 170 7.17 -16.41 3.75
CA LYS A 170 8.25 -17.33 4.10
C LYS A 170 9.57 -16.55 4.20
N PRO A 171 10.40 -16.77 5.21
CA PRO A 171 11.70 -16.12 5.30
C PRO A 171 12.55 -16.36 4.04
N LEU A 172 13.30 -15.35 3.62
CA LEU A 172 14.12 -15.44 2.41
C LEU A 172 15.16 -16.57 2.51
N ALA A 173 15.80 -16.73 3.67
CA ALA A 173 16.74 -17.82 3.93
C ALA A 173 16.14 -19.23 3.72
N ALA A 174 14.83 -19.38 3.91
CA ALA A 174 14.10 -20.61 3.64
C ALA A 174 13.58 -20.72 2.19
N SER A 175 13.77 -19.68 1.37
CA SER A 175 13.27 -19.56 -0.02
C SER A 175 14.36 -19.79 -1.09
N VAL A 176 15.54 -20.25 -0.72
CA VAL A 176 16.70 -20.41 -1.64
C VAL A 176 16.39 -21.31 -2.84
N THR A 177 15.51 -22.30 -2.67
CA THR A 177 15.11 -23.23 -3.74
C THR A 177 13.87 -22.77 -4.50
N ASP A 178 13.21 -21.69 -4.06
CA ASP A 178 12.00 -21.20 -4.70
C ASP A 178 12.35 -20.36 -5.94
N SER A 179 11.49 -20.39 -6.95
CA SER A 179 11.72 -19.57 -8.15
C SER A 179 11.58 -18.08 -7.83
N PRO A 180 12.33 -17.19 -8.53
CA PRO A 180 12.17 -15.73 -8.38
C PRO A 180 10.72 -15.25 -8.52
N GLN A 181 9.94 -15.91 -9.38
CA GLN A 181 8.51 -15.59 -9.59
C GLN A 181 7.67 -15.86 -8.34
N VAL A 182 7.94 -16.93 -7.62
CA VAL A 182 7.26 -17.28 -6.37
C VAL A 182 7.66 -16.31 -5.26
N ILE A 183 8.96 -16.00 -5.14
CA ILE A 183 9.47 -15.08 -4.11
C ILE A 183 8.86 -13.68 -4.29
N ILE A 184 8.91 -13.13 -5.51
CA ILE A 184 8.34 -11.79 -5.78
C ILE A 184 6.82 -11.78 -5.58
N ALA A 185 6.11 -12.86 -5.89
CA ALA A 185 4.67 -12.97 -5.68
C ALA A 185 4.32 -12.96 -4.18
N ARG A 186 5.09 -13.66 -3.33
CA ARG A 186 4.94 -13.63 -1.86
C ARG A 186 5.13 -12.22 -1.30
N LEU A 187 6.22 -11.55 -1.71
CA LEU A 187 6.52 -10.18 -1.25
C LEU A 187 5.39 -9.21 -1.64
N PHE A 188 4.87 -9.32 -2.86
CA PHE A 188 3.76 -8.51 -3.34
C PHE A 188 2.46 -8.76 -2.56
N ILE A 189 2.13 -10.02 -2.28
CA ILE A 189 0.94 -10.39 -1.52
C ILE A 189 1.04 -9.88 -0.08
N SER A 190 2.20 -10.06 0.56
CA SER A 190 2.47 -9.53 1.90
C SER A 190 2.35 -8.01 1.95
N GLN A 191 2.84 -7.32 0.94
CA GLN A 191 2.76 -5.87 0.82
C GLN A 191 1.30 -5.40 0.70
N ILE A 192 0.47 -6.07 -0.09
CA ILE A 192 -0.98 -5.78 -0.21
C ILE A 192 -1.67 -5.97 1.14
N PHE A 193 -1.33 -7.02 1.87
CA PHE A 193 -1.88 -7.29 3.20
C PHE A 193 -1.55 -6.18 4.19
N TYR A 194 -0.27 -5.80 4.32
CA TYR A 194 0.15 -4.71 5.20
C TYR A 194 -0.42 -3.35 4.78
N LYS A 195 -0.59 -3.10 3.47
CA LYS A 195 -1.32 -1.93 2.99
C LYS A 195 -2.74 -1.89 3.55
N GLY A 196 -3.47 -3.00 3.49
CA GLY A 196 -4.82 -3.11 4.03
C GLY A 196 -4.87 -2.81 5.54
N GLN A 197 -3.92 -3.34 6.31
CA GLN A 197 -3.80 -3.06 7.74
C GLN A 197 -3.52 -1.56 8.01
N ILE A 198 -2.59 -0.95 7.30
CA ILE A 198 -2.31 0.48 7.44
C ILE A 198 -3.55 1.30 7.12
N MET A 199 -4.26 1.01 6.03
CA MET A 199 -5.47 1.74 5.65
C MET A 199 -6.54 1.69 6.75
N LEU A 200 -6.75 0.53 7.39
CA LEU A 200 -7.72 0.35 8.47
C LEU A 200 -7.32 1.09 9.75
N HIS A 201 -6.04 1.01 10.12
CA HIS A 201 -5.62 1.31 11.49
C HIS A 201 -4.89 2.64 11.64
N ARG A 202 -4.39 3.27 10.55
CA ARG A 202 -3.56 4.50 10.64
C ARG A 202 -4.23 5.66 11.35
N ARG A 203 -5.55 5.81 11.24
CA ARG A 203 -6.29 6.90 11.88
C ARG A 203 -6.24 6.86 13.41
N PHE A 204 -5.93 5.70 14.02
CA PHE A 204 -5.84 5.53 15.46
C PHE A 204 -4.44 5.82 16.02
N LEU A 205 -3.46 6.14 15.18
CA LEU A 205 -2.08 6.37 15.60
C LEU A 205 -1.92 7.65 16.43
N TYR A 206 -2.70 8.68 16.13
CA TYR A 206 -2.48 10.05 16.61
C TYR A 206 -3.53 10.52 17.63
N LEU A 207 -4.35 9.62 18.14
CA LEU A 207 -5.37 9.96 19.12
C LEU A 207 -4.74 10.38 20.45
N GLU A 208 -5.38 11.34 21.11
CA GLU A 208 -4.96 11.86 22.42
C GLU A 208 -5.36 10.90 23.57
N PRO A 209 -4.63 10.90 24.72
CA PRO A 209 -5.12 10.24 25.93
C PRO A 209 -6.46 10.86 26.40
N PRO A 210 -7.44 10.08 26.91
CA PRO A 210 -7.37 8.64 27.24
C PRO A 210 -7.71 7.67 26.09
N GLU A 211 -8.09 8.16 24.92
CA GLU A 211 -8.55 7.33 23.79
C GLU A 211 -7.47 6.38 23.26
N GLN A 212 -6.20 6.75 23.43
CA GLN A 212 -5.07 5.93 23.00
C GLN A 212 -5.12 4.49 23.52
N ASN A 213 -5.55 4.29 24.79
CA ASN A 213 -5.61 2.96 25.40
C ASN A 213 -6.72 2.10 24.81
N SER A 214 -7.82 2.72 24.40
CA SER A 214 -8.95 2.03 23.77
C SER A 214 -8.61 1.45 22.39
N TYR A 215 -7.61 2.00 21.72
CA TYR A 215 -7.19 1.59 20.37
C TYR A 215 -5.74 1.05 20.30
N ALA A 216 -5.22 0.56 21.42
CA ALA A 216 -3.85 0.02 21.52
C ALA A 216 -3.56 -1.08 20.48
N TYR A 217 -4.55 -1.94 20.20
CA TYR A 217 -4.45 -2.96 19.17
C TYR A 217 -4.20 -2.33 17.78
N SER A 218 -5.04 -1.37 17.37
CA SER A 218 -4.93 -0.72 16.05
C SER A 218 -3.60 0.02 15.89
N ARG A 219 -3.12 0.68 16.94
CA ARG A 219 -1.83 1.37 16.93
C ARG A 219 -0.66 0.40 16.74
N LYS A 220 -0.71 -0.73 17.46
CA LYS A 220 0.29 -1.79 17.31
C LYS A 220 0.28 -2.40 15.91
N VAL A 221 -0.89 -2.78 15.39
CA VAL A 221 -1.03 -3.38 14.06
C VAL A 221 -0.48 -2.45 12.97
N CYS A 222 -0.80 -1.14 13.04
CA CYS A 222 -0.32 -0.19 12.06
C CYS A 222 1.20 -0.01 12.11
N LEU A 223 1.79 0.06 13.32
CA LEU A 223 3.24 0.16 13.49
C LEU A 223 3.94 -1.10 12.98
N ASP A 224 3.45 -2.29 13.34
CA ASP A 224 4.03 -3.56 12.89
C ASP A 224 3.94 -3.72 11.37
N ALA A 225 2.81 -3.32 10.76
CA ALA A 225 2.65 -3.32 9.31
C ALA A 225 3.60 -2.35 8.60
N ALA A 226 3.83 -1.14 9.16
CA ALA A 226 4.76 -0.17 8.59
C ALA A 226 6.22 -0.67 8.67
N LEU A 227 6.63 -1.27 9.78
CA LEU A 227 7.95 -1.88 9.92
C LEU A 227 8.14 -3.04 8.94
N SER A 228 7.13 -3.92 8.83
CA SER A 228 7.17 -5.06 7.89
C SER A 228 7.26 -4.61 6.43
N LEU A 229 6.61 -3.49 6.05
CA LEU A 229 6.76 -2.92 4.70
C LEU A 229 8.18 -2.43 4.43
N LEU A 230 8.84 -1.79 5.39
CA LEU A 230 10.23 -1.37 5.20
C LEU A 230 11.22 -2.55 5.20
N ASP A 231 10.91 -3.64 5.89
CA ASP A 231 11.69 -4.88 5.76
C ASP A 231 11.53 -5.49 4.36
N ILE A 232 10.32 -5.48 3.78
CA ILE A 232 10.11 -5.89 2.38
C ILE A 232 10.86 -4.96 1.42
N GLN A 233 10.86 -3.64 1.65
CA GLN A 233 11.63 -2.69 0.85
C GLN A 233 13.12 -3.05 0.83
N PHE A 234 13.67 -3.34 2.00
CA PHE A 234 15.07 -3.73 2.15
C PHE A 234 15.39 -5.04 1.43
N ILE A 235 14.56 -6.08 1.62
CA ILE A 235 14.71 -7.37 0.91
C ILE A 235 14.66 -7.17 -0.61
N MET A 236 13.70 -6.38 -1.11
CA MET A 236 13.57 -6.11 -2.54
C MET A 236 14.79 -5.34 -3.09
N ASP A 237 15.30 -4.38 -2.34
CA ASP A 237 16.49 -3.61 -2.73
C ASP A 237 17.73 -4.50 -2.82
N GLU A 238 17.98 -5.35 -1.84
CA GLU A 238 19.12 -6.27 -1.83
C GLU A 238 19.02 -7.33 -2.92
N GLU A 239 17.85 -7.98 -3.04
CA GLU A 239 17.67 -9.12 -3.95
C GLU A 239 17.53 -8.74 -5.42
N THR A 240 17.21 -7.48 -5.73
CA THR A 240 17.21 -6.98 -7.12
C THR A 240 18.55 -6.45 -7.59
N CYS A 241 19.58 -6.43 -6.73
CA CYS A 241 20.95 -6.15 -7.11
C CYS A 241 21.53 -7.28 -8.02
N PRO A 242 22.64 -7.03 -8.77
CA PRO A 242 23.18 -7.99 -9.73
C PRO A 242 23.48 -9.40 -9.19
N ALA A 243 23.76 -9.52 -7.90
CA ALA A 243 24.03 -10.81 -7.24
C ALA A 243 22.77 -11.41 -6.56
N GLY A 244 21.66 -10.70 -6.52
CA GLY A 244 20.45 -11.13 -5.81
C GLY A 244 19.56 -12.06 -6.62
N GLN A 245 18.75 -12.85 -5.93
CA GLN A 245 17.84 -13.84 -6.53
C GLN A 245 16.75 -13.20 -7.41
N LEU A 246 16.38 -11.94 -7.15
CA LEU A 246 15.34 -11.21 -7.86
C LEU A 246 15.88 -10.26 -8.93
N HIS A 247 17.17 -10.32 -9.27
CA HIS A 247 17.79 -9.41 -10.25
C HIS A 247 16.99 -9.36 -11.57
N MET A 248 16.61 -10.51 -12.11
CA MET A 248 15.82 -10.62 -13.34
C MET A 248 14.38 -10.09 -13.21
N MET A 249 13.89 -9.87 -11.98
CA MET A 249 12.56 -9.34 -11.68
C MET A 249 12.56 -7.85 -11.36
N ARG A 250 13.71 -7.18 -11.45
CA ARG A 250 13.85 -5.74 -11.14
C ARG A 250 12.85 -4.85 -11.87
N TRP A 251 12.47 -5.21 -13.10
CA TRP A 251 11.49 -4.48 -13.89
C TRP A 251 10.08 -4.45 -13.27
N ARG A 252 9.79 -5.33 -12.30
CA ARG A 252 8.52 -5.35 -11.56
C ARG A 252 8.42 -4.32 -10.45
N LEU A 253 9.52 -3.65 -10.12
CA LEU A 253 9.52 -2.55 -9.15
C LEU A 253 8.83 -1.34 -9.80
N SER A 254 7.58 -1.10 -9.42
CA SER A 254 6.73 -0.04 -9.99
C SER A 254 6.49 1.09 -8.99
N SER A 255 5.95 2.21 -9.46
CA SER A 255 5.51 3.33 -8.64
C SER A 255 4.52 2.91 -7.54
N ILE A 256 3.67 1.90 -7.81
CA ILE A 256 2.70 1.37 -6.83
C ILE A 256 3.40 0.81 -5.59
N LEU A 257 4.50 0.07 -5.79
CA LEU A 257 5.30 -0.49 -4.69
C LEU A 257 6.01 0.61 -3.91
N ASN A 258 6.66 1.52 -4.62
CA ASN A 258 7.39 2.64 -4.02
C ASN A 258 6.46 3.51 -3.16
N HIS A 259 5.25 3.78 -3.61
CA HIS A 259 4.28 4.56 -2.85
C HIS A 259 3.88 3.89 -1.52
N GLN A 260 3.80 2.56 -1.47
CA GLN A 260 3.51 1.86 -0.21
C GLN A 260 4.69 1.97 0.78
N PHE A 261 5.92 1.88 0.30
CA PHE A 261 7.11 2.10 1.11
C PHE A 261 7.22 3.56 1.58
N LEU A 262 6.87 4.51 0.71
CA LEU A 262 6.78 5.92 1.08
C LEU A 262 5.78 6.12 2.23
N THR A 263 4.58 5.57 2.12
CA THR A 263 3.56 5.64 3.16
C THR A 263 4.07 5.09 4.50
N ALA A 264 4.71 3.92 4.50
CA ALA A 264 5.30 3.34 5.70
C ALA A 264 6.41 4.22 6.29
N THR A 265 7.30 4.75 5.43
CA THR A 265 8.38 5.67 5.82
C THR A 265 7.80 6.93 6.52
N MET A 266 6.76 7.54 5.94
CA MET A 266 6.13 8.73 6.50
C MET A 266 5.45 8.45 7.85
N ILE A 267 4.77 7.32 7.99
CA ILE A 267 4.17 6.89 9.26
C ILE A 267 5.25 6.77 10.34
N LEU A 268 6.34 6.05 10.06
CA LEU A 268 7.42 5.85 11.03
C LEU A 268 8.15 7.16 11.36
N CYS A 269 8.39 8.03 10.37
CA CYS A 269 8.92 9.38 10.59
C CYS A 269 8.01 10.19 11.51
N SER A 270 6.70 10.17 11.29
CA SER A 270 5.72 10.88 12.11
C SER A 270 5.67 10.34 13.54
N LEU A 271 5.67 9.02 13.72
CA LEU A 271 5.68 8.40 15.05
C LEU A 271 6.93 8.76 15.85
N LEU A 272 8.08 8.72 15.19
CA LEU A 272 9.37 9.09 15.80
C LEU A 272 9.42 10.57 16.13
N TYR A 273 8.99 11.45 15.22
CA TYR A 273 8.95 12.89 15.43
C TYR A 273 8.03 13.30 16.59
N ARG A 274 6.87 12.66 16.71
CA ARG A 274 5.87 12.90 17.78
C ARG A 274 6.16 12.13 19.07
N GLN A 275 7.21 11.31 19.11
CA GLN A 275 7.58 10.45 20.25
C GLN A 275 6.48 9.46 20.67
N ILE A 276 5.70 8.97 19.70
CA ILE A 276 4.60 8.01 19.91
C ILE A 276 5.01 6.63 19.35
N THR A 277 6.15 6.12 19.80
CA THR A 277 6.82 4.94 19.19
C THR A 277 6.40 3.60 19.77
N LEU A 278 5.52 3.60 20.76
CA LEU A 278 5.10 2.40 21.52
C LEU A 278 6.28 1.62 22.13
N GLY A 279 7.37 2.32 22.46
CA GLY A 279 8.59 1.72 23.02
C GLY A 279 9.48 1.00 21.98
N ARG A 280 9.26 1.24 20.67
CA ARG A 280 10.03 0.62 19.58
C ARG A 280 10.91 1.61 18.83
N ASP A 281 11.50 2.55 19.55
CA ASP A 281 12.35 3.61 18.97
C ASP A 281 13.51 3.04 18.16
N GLU A 282 14.21 2.05 18.70
CA GLU A 282 15.38 1.45 18.06
C GLU A 282 15.01 0.75 16.74
N ASP A 283 13.90 0.01 16.71
CA ASP A 283 13.41 -0.66 15.52
C ASP A 283 13.05 0.35 14.42
N ILE A 284 12.34 1.42 14.81
CA ILE A 284 11.92 2.49 13.89
C ILE A 284 13.15 3.20 13.34
N ILE A 285 14.13 3.56 14.18
CA ILE A 285 15.36 4.24 13.77
C ILE A 285 16.15 3.36 12.81
N ALA A 286 16.29 2.06 13.12
CA ALA A 286 17.02 1.12 12.28
C ALA A 286 16.34 0.97 10.90
N ALA A 287 15.01 0.81 10.86
CA ALA A 287 14.24 0.70 9.62
C ALA A 287 14.35 1.99 8.78
N LEU A 288 14.21 3.17 9.40
CA LEU A 288 14.33 4.45 8.73
C LEU A 288 15.75 4.71 8.18
N ARG A 289 16.81 4.33 8.88
CA ARG A 289 18.19 4.45 8.39
C ARG A 289 18.40 3.62 7.12
N ARG A 290 17.93 2.37 7.09
CA ARG A 290 18.00 1.50 5.90
C ARG A 290 17.19 2.10 4.75
N SER A 291 15.95 2.46 5.00
CA SER A 291 15.04 3.05 4.01
C SER A 291 15.59 4.36 3.43
N ARG A 292 16.17 5.24 4.26
CA ARG A 292 16.82 6.48 3.80
C ARG A 292 17.90 6.22 2.76
N THR A 293 18.74 5.22 2.96
CA THR A 293 19.81 4.86 2.01
C THR A 293 19.21 4.47 0.65
N ILE A 294 18.11 3.73 0.65
CA ILE A 294 17.39 3.34 -0.58
C ILE A 294 16.79 4.58 -1.26
N TRP A 295 16.11 5.46 -0.50
CA TRP A 295 15.53 6.69 -1.03
C TRP A 295 16.58 7.64 -1.61
N MET A 296 17.69 7.84 -0.92
CA MET A 296 18.80 8.68 -1.42
C MET A 296 19.34 8.18 -2.76
N ARG A 297 19.48 6.87 -2.95
CA ARG A 297 19.95 6.27 -4.20
C ARG A 297 18.98 6.53 -5.36
N ASN A 298 17.69 6.55 -5.08
CA ASN A 298 16.63 6.76 -6.07
C ASN A 298 16.25 8.24 -6.27
N SER A 299 16.74 9.17 -5.44
CA SER A 299 16.35 10.59 -5.41
C SER A 299 16.59 11.37 -6.71
N ARG A 300 17.51 10.89 -7.56
CA ARG A 300 17.77 11.52 -8.86
C ARG A 300 16.70 11.21 -9.91
N ARG A 301 15.92 10.14 -9.73
CA ARG A 301 14.95 9.64 -10.71
C ARG A 301 13.50 9.80 -10.26
N SER A 302 13.27 10.09 -8.99
CA SER A 302 11.95 10.16 -8.36
C SER A 302 11.90 11.37 -7.42
N GLN A 303 10.87 12.19 -7.58
CA GLN A 303 10.61 13.31 -6.68
C GLN A 303 10.13 12.79 -5.32
N GLU A 304 9.28 11.77 -5.31
CA GLU A 304 8.81 11.10 -4.07
C GLU A 304 10.00 10.55 -3.28
N ALA A 305 10.95 9.89 -3.96
CA ALA A 305 12.15 9.36 -3.29
C ALA A 305 13.05 10.48 -2.71
N ARG A 306 13.16 11.62 -3.40
CA ARG A 306 13.91 12.78 -2.90
C ARG A 306 13.26 13.33 -1.63
N GLN A 307 11.96 13.58 -1.66
CA GLN A 307 11.21 14.06 -0.52
C GLN A 307 11.29 13.09 0.67
N ALA A 308 11.18 11.78 0.40
CA ALA A 308 11.34 10.74 1.44
C ALA A 308 12.73 10.77 2.08
N ALA A 309 13.79 10.90 1.27
CA ALA A 309 15.16 10.98 1.75
C ALA A 309 15.40 12.22 2.62
N ASP A 310 14.90 13.38 2.17
CA ASP A 310 15.04 14.65 2.87
C ASP A 310 14.30 14.63 4.23
N THR A 311 13.03 14.17 4.22
CA THR A 311 12.22 14.06 5.44
C THR A 311 12.84 13.08 6.44
N THR A 312 13.24 11.91 5.97
CA THR A 312 13.85 10.89 6.84
C THR A 312 15.18 11.40 7.42
N SER A 313 15.98 12.13 6.63
CA SER A 313 17.24 12.72 7.08
C SER A 313 16.99 13.78 8.16
N ALA A 314 16.00 14.65 7.98
CA ALA A 314 15.64 15.67 8.96
C ALA A 314 15.15 15.06 10.29
N VAL A 315 14.29 14.04 10.23
CA VAL A 315 13.79 13.38 11.44
C VAL A 315 14.89 12.63 12.18
N LEU A 316 15.76 11.89 11.47
CA LEU A 316 16.87 11.17 12.08
C LEU A 316 17.94 12.11 12.65
N ALA A 317 18.20 13.25 12.01
CA ALA A 317 19.13 14.26 12.52
C ALA A 317 18.64 14.86 13.85
N ARG A 318 17.31 15.11 13.95
CA ARG A 318 16.71 15.61 15.19
C ARG A 318 16.87 14.65 16.36
N VAL A 319 16.73 13.34 16.10
CA VAL A 319 16.91 12.30 17.14
C VAL A 319 18.38 12.02 17.42
N GLY A 320 19.27 12.19 16.44
CA GLY A 320 20.71 11.91 16.57
C GLY A 320 21.53 13.06 17.15
N ILE A 321 21.09 14.32 17.02
CA ILE A 321 21.74 15.50 17.62
C ILE A 321 21.54 15.50 19.14
N ASP A 322 20.42 14.98 19.59
CA ASP A 322 20.10 14.82 21.01
C ASP A 322 20.57 13.45 21.55
N GLY A 323 21.79 13.02 21.27
CA GLY A 323 22.41 11.82 21.89
C GLY A 323 22.31 11.78 23.42
N HIS A 324 21.63 12.74 24.03
CA HIS A 324 21.01 12.71 25.34
C HIS A 324 19.51 12.42 25.14
N ARG A 325 19.05 11.29 25.70
CA ARG A 325 17.63 11.07 26.02
C ARG A 325 17.06 12.39 26.50
N PHE A 326 16.05 12.92 25.80
CA PHE A 326 15.23 13.98 26.39
C PHE A 326 14.69 13.44 27.73
N PRO A 327 14.93 14.12 28.86
CA PRO A 327 14.29 13.71 30.09
C PRO A 327 12.78 13.79 29.88
N ALA A 328 12.08 12.71 30.19
CA ALA A 328 10.63 12.63 30.24
C ALA A 328 10.10 13.49 31.39
N SER A 329 10.28 14.81 31.32
CA SER A 329 9.66 15.76 32.27
C SER A 329 9.90 17.20 31.80
N LEU A 330 9.08 17.65 30.85
CA LEU A 330 8.64 19.03 30.88
C LEU A 330 7.21 19.01 31.42
N HIS A 331 7.10 18.86 32.74
CA HIS A 331 5.97 19.42 33.47
C HIS A 331 5.97 20.92 33.18
N TYR A 332 4.94 21.39 32.51
CA TYR A 332 4.60 22.78 32.46
C TYR A 332 4.21 23.20 33.86
N ASP A 333 5.16 23.79 34.58
CA ASP A 333 4.88 24.49 35.83
C ASP A 333 4.18 25.78 35.48
N ALA A 334 2.88 25.85 35.72
CA ALA A 334 2.07 27.04 35.53
C ALA A 334 2.41 28.07 36.61
N GLY A 335 3.51 28.78 36.41
CA GLY A 335 3.86 29.99 37.18
C GLY A 335 3.07 31.18 36.64
N VAL A 336 2.07 31.60 37.39
CA VAL A 336 1.26 32.80 37.19
C VAL A 336 2.13 34.02 37.10
N THR A 337 2.17 34.70 35.93
CA THR A 337 2.38 36.16 35.85
C THR A 337 1.47 36.69 34.73
N THR A 338 0.53 37.50 35.16
CA THR A 338 -0.38 38.32 34.36
C THR A 338 0.38 39.35 33.52
N ALA A 339 0.26 39.28 32.20
CA ALA A 339 0.34 40.46 31.31
C ALA A 339 -0.37 40.15 30.00
N ASN A 340 -1.31 41.02 29.65
CA ASN A 340 -2.13 41.06 28.45
C ASN A 340 -1.31 40.95 27.16
N ALA A 341 -1.67 39.99 26.26
CA ALA A 341 -1.58 40.19 24.81
C ALA A 341 -2.35 39.07 24.11
N GLY A 342 -3.15 39.46 23.13
CA GLY A 342 -4.29 38.73 22.55
C GLY A 342 -4.02 37.46 21.79
N SER A 343 -5.04 36.68 21.82
CA SER A 343 -5.54 35.69 20.83
C SER A 343 -4.77 35.48 19.54
N SER A 344 -4.03 34.34 19.42
CA SER A 344 -3.72 33.69 18.14
C SER A 344 -3.23 32.23 18.23
N SER A 345 -3.28 31.57 19.40
CA SER A 345 -2.84 30.17 19.51
C SER A 345 -3.88 29.12 19.11
N GLY A 346 -5.14 29.52 18.88
CA GLY A 346 -6.23 28.62 18.50
C GLY A 346 -6.26 28.19 17.03
N ALA A 347 -5.64 28.96 16.13
CA ALA A 347 -5.72 28.70 14.69
C ALA A 347 -4.75 27.62 14.19
N VAL A 348 -3.62 27.42 14.86
CA VAL A 348 -2.63 26.43 14.45
C VAL A 348 -3.02 25.02 14.94
N GLN A 349 -3.60 24.93 16.14
CA GLN A 349 -4.09 23.66 16.69
C GLN A 349 -5.34 23.14 15.95
N SER A 350 -6.19 24.06 15.46
CA SER A 350 -7.37 23.68 14.64
C SER A 350 -7.00 23.19 13.23
N SER A 351 -5.89 23.64 12.66
CA SER A 351 -5.39 23.15 11.36
C SER A 351 -4.87 21.72 11.44
N PHE A 352 -4.25 21.31 12.55
CA PHE A 352 -3.80 19.93 12.75
C PHE A 352 -4.96 18.98 13.05
N ASN A 353 -5.99 19.44 13.76
CA ASN A 353 -7.17 18.61 14.07
C ASN A 353 -8.13 18.45 12.88
N ASN A 354 -8.13 19.37 11.91
CA ASN A 354 -8.93 19.25 10.68
C ASN A 354 -8.29 18.33 9.63
N ILE A 355 -7.00 18.02 9.71
CA ILE A 355 -6.33 17.05 8.82
C ILE A 355 -6.82 15.62 9.10
N ASP A 356 -7.28 15.34 10.32
CA ASP A 356 -7.76 13.99 10.71
C ASP A 356 -9.18 13.65 10.24
N ALA A 357 -9.96 14.61 9.74
CA ALA A 357 -11.39 14.38 9.48
C ALA A 357 -11.78 14.31 7.99
N GLU A 358 -11.05 14.91 7.05
CA GLU A 358 -11.57 15.10 5.68
C GLU A 358 -10.59 14.91 4.52
N VAL A 359 -9.30 14.67 4.75
CA VAL A 359 -8.35 14.57 3.64
C VAL A 359 -7.85 13.13 3.53
N ALA A 360 -8.08 12.52 2.37
CA ALA A 360 -7.34 11.35 1.94
C ALA A 360 -5.85 11.62 2.21
N PHE A 361 -5.22 10.79 3.06
CA PHE A 361 -3.82 10.93 3.45
C PHE A 361 -2.97 11.08 2.20
N ASP A 362 -2.55 12.30 1.91
CA ASP A 362 -1.56 12.60 0.88
C ASP A 362 -0.19 12.70 1.57
N PRO A 363 0.69 11.72 1.34
CA PRO A 363 2.05 11.76 1.87
C PRO A 363 2.80 13.03 1.46
N SER A 364 2.47 13.63 0.31
CA SER A 364 3.08 14.84 -0.21
C SER A 364 2.72 16.08 0.61
N GLN A 365 1.49 16.15 1.15
CA GLN A 365 1.07 17.24 2.02
C GLN A 365 1.77 17.16 3.38
N MET A 366 1.88 15.98 3.96
CA MET A 366 2.61 15.77 5.20
C MET A 366 4.10 16.10 5.04
N LEU A 367 4.68 15.82 3.87
CA LEU A 367 6.04 16.20 3.52
C LEU A 367 6.22 17.73 3.47
N GLN A 368 5.27 18.47 2.90
CA GLN A 368 5.32 19.92 2.83
C GLN A 368 5.26 20.57 4.21
N GLU A 369 4.52 19.99 5.15
CA GLU A 369 4.46 20.50 6.53
C GLU A 369 5.71 20.18 7.35
N LEU A 370 6.36 19.02 7.12
CA LEU A 370 7.58 18.60 7.81
C LEU A 370 8.85 19.30 7.29
N VAL A 371 8.87 19.75 6.05
CA VAL A 371 10.08 20.26 5.34
C VAL A 371 10.02 21.78 5.11
N ARG A 372 9.14 22.54 5.75
CA ARG A 372 9.19 24.01 5.63
C ARG A 372 10.54 24.53 6.14
N PRO A 373 11.33 25.24 5.28
CA PRO A 373 12.74 25.57 5.58
C PRO A 373 12.93 26.55 6.74
N ASP A 374 11.89 27.22 7.20
CA ASP A 374 12.07 28.41 8.00
C ASP A 374 11.91 28.22 9.51
N GLY A 375 11.66 27.02 10.03
CA GLY A 375 11.65 26.78 11.50
C GLY A 375 10.86 27.79 12.33
N LYS A 376 10.17 28.75 11.70
CA LYS A 376 9.33 29.75 12.31
C LYS A 376 7.88 29.40 12.07
N LEU A 377 7.24 28.94 13.13
CA LEU A 377 5.80 29.06 13.29
C LEU A 377 5.45 30.55 13.11
N GLU A 378 4.95 30.92 11.93
CA GLU A 378 4.29 32.22 11.82
C GLU A 378 3.04 32.20 12.68
N ARG A 379 2.97 33.23 13.49
CA ARG A 379 1.97 33.51 14.53
C ARG A 379 0.56 33.67 13.97
#